data_5da17325740fe75a40aa5b7145d93472
#
_entry.id   5da17325740fe75a40aa5b7145d93472
#
_cell.length_a   1.000
_cell.length_b   1.000
_cell.length_c   1.000
_cell.angle_alpha   90.00
_cell.angle_beta   90.00
_cell.angle_gamma   90.00
#
_symmetry.space_group_name_H-M   'P 1'
#
loop_
_entity.id
_entity.type
_entity.pdbx_description
1 polymer ?
#
loop_
_entity_poly.entity_id
_entity_poly.type
_entity_poly.pdbx_seq_one_letter_code
_entity_poly.pdbx_strand_id
1 'polypeptide(L)'
;MGLFGRSRREDRAEGEVQFEDSLLQALLGSGEVTRETALQVPTVSGGIDLIANLVAGTPIKLYRDTGGKAEEVRDDPRLRLLNDETGDTLNANEFWRAITRDYYLGKGGYAYIHREKGEVVGLHYVDERKI
;
A
#
# COMPACT_ATOMS: atom_id res chain seq x y z
N MET A 1 50.09 -14.89 11.75
CA MET A 1 49.30 -16.12 11.80
C MET A 1 47.90 -15.83 12.27
N GLY A 2 46.97 -15.83 11.36
CA GLY A 2 45.56 -15.53 11.67
C GLY A 2 44.69 -15.81 10.48
N LEU A 3 44.71 -17.08 10.03
CA LEU A 3 43.88 -17.59 8.93
C LEU A 3 42.87 -18.55 9.52
N PHE A 4 41.74 -18.04 10.05
CA PHE A 4 40.53 -18.87 10.27
C PHE A 4 39.41 -18.00 10.85
N GLY A 5 38.41 -17.67 10.07
CA GLY A 5 37.20 -17.16 10.67
C GLY A 5 36.26 -16.27 9.83
N ARG A 6 36.47 -16.10 8.54
CA ARG A 6 35.58 -15.21 7.74
C ARG A 6 34.69 -15.93 6.71
N SER A 7 35.05 -17.14 6.31
CA SER A 7 34.36 -17.85 5.23
C SER A 7 33.03 -18.51 5.62
N ARG A 8 32.81 -18.82 6.88
CA ARG A 8 31.65 -19.64 7.30
C ARG A 8 30.36 -18.86 7.53
N ARG A 9 30.45 -17.54 7.66
CA ARG A 9 29.24 -16.68 7.84
C ARG A 9 28.67 -16.17 6.53
N GLU A 10 29.51 -15.93 5.53
CA GLU A 10 29.09 -15.49 4.20
C GLU A 10 28.41 -16.64 3.43
N ASP A 11 28.95 -17.86 3.47
CA ASP A 11 28.33 -19.02 2.84
C ASP A 11 26.95 -19.40 3.42
N ARG A 12 26.70 -19.05 4.68
CA ARG A 12 25.40 -19.32 5.31
C ARG A 12 24.34 -18.30 4.90
N ALA A 13 24.72 -17.03 4.73
CA ALA A 13 23.83 -15.98 4.28
C ALA A 13 23.46 -16.13 2.81
N GLU A 14 24.42 -16.48 1.96
CA GLU A 14 24.17 -16.76 0.54
C GLU A 14 23.29 -18.02 0.36
N GLY A 15 23.48 -19.05 1.17
CA GLY A 15 22.64 -20.25 1.13
C GLY A 15 21.22 -20.03 1.60
N GLU A 16 20.98 -19.17 2.59
CA GLU A 16 19.65 -18.79 3.07
C GLU A 16 18.90 -17.95 2.04
N VAL A 17 19.56 -16.96 1.43
CA VAL A 17 18.95 -16.11 0.37
C VAL A 17 18.61 -16.95 -0.86
N GLN A 18 19.48 -17.87 -1.29
CA GLN A 18 19.20 -18.75 -2.44
C GLN A 18 18.06 -19.74 -2.15
N PHE A 19 17.92 -20.20 -0.90
CA PHE A 19 16.83 -21.09 -0.53
C PHE A 19 15.48 -20.36 -0.50
N GLU A 20 15.43 -19.13 0.00
CA GLU A 20 14.23 -18.29 -0.03
C GLU A 20 13.83 -17.93 -1.45
N ASP A 21 14.77 -17.55 -2.32
CA ASP A 21 14.52 -17.27 -3.73
C ASP A 21 14.04 -18.51 -4.49
N SER A 22 14.65 -19.67 -4.25
CA SER A 22 14.22 -20.92 -4.90
C SER A 22 12.87 -21.42 -4.40
N LEU A 23 12.54 -21.18 -3.12
CA LEU A 23 11.24 -21.47 -2.55
C LEU A 23 10.16 -20.51 -3.11
N LEU A 24 10.46 -19.23 -3.21
CA LEU A 24 9.62 -18.24 -3.85
C LEU A 24 9.38 -18.57 -5.32
N GLN A 25 10.40 -18.94 -6.07
CA GLN A 25 10.27 -19.40 -7.47
C GLN A 25 9.47 -20.69 -7.59
N ALA A 26 9.60 -21.63 -6.67
CA ALA A 26 8.82 -22.86 -6.64
C ALA A 26 7.34 -22.60 -6.29
N LEU A 27 7.08 -21.66 -5.41
CA LEU A 27 5.72 -21.25 -5.01
C LEU A 27 5.01 -20.40 -6.07
N LEU A 28 5.76 -19.54 -6.78
CA LEU A 28 5.25 -18.65 -7.82
C LEU A 28 5.22 -19.30 -9.22
N GLY A 29 5.85 -20.47 -9.38
CA GLY A 29 6.09 -21.07 -10.69
C GLY A 29 7.18 -20.32 -11.47
N SER A 30 7.65 -20.90 -12.57
CA SER A 30 8.70 -20.31 -13.43
C SER A 30 8.19 -19.18 -14.34
N GLY A 31 7.10 -18.50 -13.97
CA GLY A 31 6.49 -17.42 -14.71
C GLY A 31 6.86 -16.04 -14.18
N GLU A 32 6.66 -15.04 -15.00
CA GLU A 32 6.75 -13.62 -14.60
C GLU A 32 5.79 -13.36 -13.44
N VAL A 33 6.27 -12.68 -12.37
CA VAL A 33 5.43 -12.30 -11.23
C VAL A 33 4.54 -11.14 -11.67
N THR A 34 3.30 -11.48 -11.99
CA THR A 34 2.26 -10.50 -12.32
C THR A 34 1.33 -10.31 -11.12
N ARG A 35 0.47 -9.26 -11.18
CA ARG A 35 -0.59 -9.03 -10.20
C ARG A 35 -1.46 -10.29 -10.00
N GLU A 36 -1.83 -10.93 -11.10
CA GLU A 36 -2.69 -12.12 -11.11
C GLU A 36 -2.01 -13.31 -10.44
N THR A 37 -0.74 -13.58 -10.77
CA THR A 37 0.01 -14.70 -10.19
C THR A 37 0.33 -14.45 -8.71
N ALA A 38 0.63 -13.22 -8.31
CA ALA A 38 0.84 -12.86 -6.91
C ALA A 38 -0.42 -13.09 -6.05
N LEU A 39 -1.60 -12.75 -6.58
CA LEU A 39 -2.87 -12.96 -5.89
C LEU A 39 -3.29 -14.43 -5.76
N GLN A 40 -2.72 -15.33 -6.57
CA GLN A 40 -2.95 -16.78 -6.44
C GLN A 40 -2.21 -17.39 -5.25
N VAL A 41 -1.23 -16.69 -4.68
CA VAL A 41 -0.52 -17.14 -3.49
C VAL A 41 -1.29 -16.65 -2.25
N PRO A 42 -1.93 -17.55 -1.47
CA PRO A 42 -2.81 -17.15 -0.35
C PRO A 42 -2.12 -16.28 0.70
N THR A 43 -0.85 -16.56 1.00
CA THR A 43 -0.07 -15.78 1.96
C THR A 43 0.14 -14.33 1.48
N VAL A 44 0.40 -14.14 0.18
CA VAL A 44 0.60 -12.81 -0.42
C VAL A 44 -0.72 -12.05 -0.45
N SER A 45 -1.78 -12.67 -0.98
CA SER A 45 -3.09 -12.01 -1.04
C SER A 45 -3.63 -11.69 0.35
N GLY A 46 -3.50 -12.61 1.31
CA GLY A 46 -3.93 -12.40 2.70
C GLY A 46 -3.12 -11.30 3.41
N GLY A 47 -1.81 -11.23 3.16
CA GLY A 47 -0.95 -10.16 3.69
C GLY A 47 -1.33 -8.78 3.14
N ILE A 48 -1.56 -8.66 1.83
CA ILE A 48 -2.00 -7.41 1.20
C ILE A 48 -3.37 -6.99 1.73
N ASP A 49 -4.32 -7.93 1.84
CA ASP A 49 -5.65 -7.65 2.37
C ASP A 49 -5.61 -7.19 3.83
N LEU A 50 -4.75 -7.79 4.66
CA LEU A 50 -4.53 -7.36 6.04
C LEU A 50 -4.03 -5.91 6.09
N ILE A 51 -3.00 -5.57 5.33
CA ILE A 51 -2.45 -4.20 5.29
C ILE A 51 -3.52 -3.22 4.78
N ALA A 52 -4.22 -3.56 3.70
CA ALA A 52 -5.26 -2.72 3.12
C ALA A 52 -6.40 -2.45 4.11
N ASN A 53 -6.81 -3.46 4.89
CA ASN A 53 -7.83 -3.31 5.93
C ASN A 53 -7.34 -2.44 7.10
N LEU A 54 -6.08 -2.59 7.52
CA LEU A 54 -5.50 -1.75 8.58
C LEU A 54 -5.41 -0.28 8.15
N VAL A 55 -4.94 -0.02 6.94
CA VAL A 55 -4.88 1.35 6.39
C VAL A 55 -6.27 1.95 6.30
N ALA A 56 -7.23 1.23 5.74
CA ALA A 56 -8.60 1.68 5.56
C ALA A 56 -9.34 1.92 6.89
N GLY A 57 -8.98 1.18 7.95
CA GLY A 57 -9.54 1.35 9.28
C GLY A 57 -8.85 2.44 10.13
N THR A 58 -7.77 3.04 9.63
CA THR A 58 -7.02 4.06 10.38
C THR A 58 -7.58 5.46 10.09
N PRO A 59 -8.08 6.18 11.10
CA PRO A 59 -8.63 7.52 10.91
C PRO A 59 -7.56 8.51 10.44
N ILE A 60 -7.88 9.29 9.41
CA ILE A 60 -7.03 10.37 8.90
C ILE A 60 -7.34 11.65 9.66
N LYS A 61 -6.32 12.33 10.17
CA LYS A 61 -6.42 13.61 10.87
C LYS A 61 -5.71 14.69 10.07
N LEU A 62 -6.27 15.89 10.11
CA LEU A 62 -5.67 17.07 9.51
C LEU A 62 -5.02 17.93 10.59
N TYR A 63 -3.83 18.42 10.32
CA TYR A 63 -3.11 19.35 11.18
C TYR A 63 -2.72 20.60 10.39
N ARG A 64 -2.82 21.75 11.06
CA ARG A 64 -2.30 23.03 10.56
C ARG A 64 -1.03 23.38 11.31
N ASP A 65 0.01 23.73 10.59
CA ASP A 65 1.21 24.31 11.21
C ASP A 65 1.01 25.81 11.44
N THR A 66 1.06 26.21 12.70
CA THR A 66 0.95 27.61 13.12
C THR A 66 2.22 27.98 13.85
N GLY A 67 3.24 28.42 13.10
CA GLY A 67 4.52 28.87 13.65
C GLY A 67 5.33 27.78 14.35
N GLY A 68 5.37 26.55 13.80
CA GLY A 68 6.09 25.41 14.33
C GLY A 68 5.30 24.58 15.35
N LYS A 69 4.03 24.90 15.57
CA LYS A 69 3.11 24.13 16.42
C LYS A 69 2.02 23.53 15.55
N ALA A 70 1.90 22.19 15.60
CA ALA A 70 0.85 21.48 14.88
C ALA A 70 -0.45 21.51 15.69
N GLU A 71 -1.51 22.08 15.11
CA GLU A 71 -2.85 22.13 15.68
C GLU A 71 -3.82 21.24 14.90
N GLU A 72 -4.56 20.36 15.59
CA GLU A 72 -5.54 19.49 14.96
C GLU A 72 -6.73 20.31 14.44
N VAL A 73 -7.04 20.14 13.15
CA VAL A 73 -8.20 20.75 12.50
C VAL A 73 -9.33 19.74 12.46
N ARG A 74 -10.45 20.01 13.15
CA ARG A 74 -11.58 19.07 13.28
C ARG A 74 -12.78 19.41 12.40
N ASP A 75 -12.92 20.67 12.04
CA ASP A 75 -14.11 21.19 11.33
C ASP A 75 -13.89 21.39 9.83
N ASP A 76 -12.96 20.60 9.24
CA ASP A 76 -12.67 20.67 7.81
C ASP A 76 -13.51 19.66 7.03
N PRO A 77 -14.27 20.09 5.99
CA PRO A 77 -15.12 19.18 5.21
C PRO A 77 -14.33 18.07 4.49
N ARG A 78 -13.02 18.25 4.26
CA ARG A 78 -12.15 17.22 3.69
C ARG A 78 -12.01 16.00 4.59
N LEU A 79 -12.16 16.15 5.92
CA LEU A 79 -12.14 15.03 6.85
C LEU A 79 -13.25 14.02 6.58
N ARG A 80 -14.44 14.49 6.19
CA ARG A 80 -15.53 13.62 5.77
C ARG A 80 -15.19 12.82 4.52
N LEU A 81 -14.60 13.48 3.51
CA LEU A 81 -14.16 12.81 2.28
C LEU A 81 -13.09 11.75 2.54
N LEU A 82 -12.22 11.97 3.53
CA LEU A 82 -11.11 11.08 3.84
C LEU A 82 -11.50 9.91 4.76
N ASN A 83 -12.55 10.06 5.57
CA ASN A 83 -12.89 9.07 6.61
C ASN A 83 -14.27 8.42 6.45
N ASP A 84 -15.21 9.07 5.75
CA ASP A 84 -16.59 8.59 5.66
C ASP A 84 -17.00 8.32 4.21
N GLU A 85 -17.30 9.38 3.46
CA GLU A 85 -17.83 9.31 2.09
C GLU A 85 -16.96 10.11 1.15
N THR A 86 -16.43 9.47 0.11
CA THR A 86 -15.54 10.13 -0.86
C THR A 86 -16.25 11.07 -1.83
N GLY A 87 -17.56 11.08 -1.85
CA GLY A 87 -18.36 11.81 -2.86
C GLY A 87 -18.44 11.06 -4.20
N ASP A 88 -18.08 9.79 -4.21
CA ASP A 88 -18.15 8.87 -5.35
C ASP A 88 -18.87 7.57 -4.93
N THR A 89 -18.81 6.54 -5.77
CA THR A 89 -19.45 5.23 -5.55
C THR A 89 -18.84 4.44 -4.39
N LEU A 90 -17.56 4.66 -4.09
CA LEU A 90 -16.86 4.02 -2.98
C LEU A 90 -16.94 4.90 -1.72
N ASN A 91 -17.22 4.29 -0.58
CA ASN A 91 -16.98 4.98 0.70
C ASN A 91 -15.49 5.10 1.00
N ALA A 92 -15.10 5.87 2.01
CA ALA A 92 -13.70 6.12 2.31
C ALA A 92 -12.92 4.84 2.65
N ASN A 93 -13.53 3.88 3.36
CA ASN A 93 -12.88 2.61 3.68
C ASN A 93 -12.57 1.79 2.41
N GLU A 94 -13.56 1.64 1.53
CA GLU A 94 -13.39 0.93 0.25
C GLU A 94 -12.37 1.63 -0.66
N PHE A 95 -12.38 2.96 -0.69
CA PHE A 95 -11.42 3.78 -1.42
C PHE A 95 -9.99 3.52 -0.95
N TRP A 96 -9.71 3.61 0.35
CA TRP A 96 -8.37 3.38 0.89
C TRP A 96 -7.90 1.94 0.73
N ARG A 97 -8.81 0.98 0.81
CA ARG A 97 -8.51 -0.43 0.50
C ARG A 97 -8.08 -0.60 -0.97
N ALA A 98 -8.82 -0.02 -1.90
CA ALA A 98 -8.50 -0.10 -3.33
C ALA A 98 -7.14 0.56 -3.63
N ILE A 99 -6.91 1.78 -3.15
CA ILE A 99 -5.63 2.51 -3.28
C ILE A 99 -4.45 1.69 -2.72
N THR A 100 -4.61 1.11 -1.52
CA THR A 100 -3.55 0.32 -0.88
C THR A 100 -3.27 -0.96 -1.65
N ARG A 101 -4.30 -1.66 -2.12
CA ARG A 101 -4.13 -2.87 -2.93
C ARG A 101 -3.38 -2.58 -4.23
N ASP A 102 -3.74 -1.51 -4.92
CA ASP A 102 -3.07 -1.11 -6.17
C ASP A 102 -1.62 -0.68 -5.92
N TYR A 103 -1.34 -0.04 -4.79
CA TYR A 103 0.02 0.32 -4.40
C TYR A 103 0.95 -0.91 -4.31
N TYR A 104 0.46 -2.02 -3.76
CA TYR A 104 1.25 -3.24 -3.60
C TYR A 104 1.23 -4.16 -4.83
N LEU A 105 0.17 -4.14 -5.62
CA LEU A 105 -0.04 -5.08 -6.72
C LEU A 105 0.26 -4.48 -8.10
N GLY A 106 0.43 -3.18 -8.19
CA GLY A 106 0.55 -2.48 -9.45
C GLY A 106 1.63 -1.39 -9.43
N LYS A 107 1.43 -0.40 -10.28
CA LYS A 107 2.35 0.75 -10.41
C LYS A 107 2.09 1.84 -9.37
N GLY A 108 1.03 1.72 -8.58
CA GLY A 108 0.63 2.67 -7.54
C GLY A 108 -0.87 2.78 -7.41
N GLY A 109 -1.32 3.46 -6.35
CA GLY A 109 -2.72 3.81 -6.16
C GLY A 109 -2.99 5.24 -6.64
N TYR A 110 -4.01 5.44 -7.46
CA TYR A 110 -4.33 6.72 -8.09
C TYR A 110 -5.74 7.17 -7.73
N ALA A 111 -5.88 8.48 -7.54
CA ALA A 111 -7.17 9.11 -7.32
C ALA A 111 -7.30 10.41 -8.10
N TYR A 112 -8.47 10.66 -8.65
CA TYR A 112 -8.84 11.95 -9.19
C TYR A 112 -9.47 12.80 -8.09
N ILE A 113 -8.94 13.99 -7.89
CA ILE A 113 -9.47 14.96 -6.92
C ILE A 113 -10.46 15.87 -7.63
N HIS A 114 -11.74 15.67 -7.39
CA HIS A 114 -12.79 16.52 -7.93
C HIS A 114 -12.87 17.84 -7.16
N ARG A 115 -12.82 18.94 -7.90
CA ARG A 115 -12.89 20.29 -7.34
C ARG A 115 -14.02 21.07 -7.97
N GLU A 116 -14.80 21.75 -7.13
CA GLU A 116 -15.79 22.74 -7.56
C GLU A 116 -15.46 24.09 -6.94
N LYS A 117 -15.39 25.13 -7.75
CA LYS A 117 -15.05 26.51 -7.30
C LYS A 117 -13.77 26.58 -6.43
N GLY A 118 -12.81 25.67 -6.68
CA GLY A 118 -11.55 25.60 -5.94
C GLY A 118 -11.56 24.70 -4.70
N GLU A 119 -12.73 24.29 -4.23
CA GLU A 119 -12.87 23.39 -3.08
C GLU A 119 -12.87 21.91 -3.51
N VAL A 120 -12.31 21.02 -2.68
CA VAL A 120 -12.34 19.58 -2.93
C VAL A 120 -13.72 19.06 -2.50
N VAL A 121 -14.46 18.51 -3.47
CA VAL A 121 -15.81 17.98 -3.26
C VAL A 121 -15.91 16.47 -3.44
N GLY A 122 -14.85 15.82 -3.97
CA GLY A 122 -14.85 14.38 -4.14
C GLY A 122 -13.46 13.80 -4.36
N LEU A 123 -13.32 12.53 -4.02
CA LEU A 123 -12.16 11.68 -4.27
C LEU A 123 -12.62 10.47 -5.08
N HIS A 124 -12.19 10.36 -6.33
CA HIS A 124 -12.59 9.27 -7.22
C HIS A 124 -11.42 8.30 -7.38
N TYR A 125 -11.65 7.05 -7.07
CA TYR A 125 -10.68 6.00 -7.32
C TYR A 125 -10.46 5.81 -8.83
N VAL A 126 -9.21 5.72 -9.24
CA VAL A 126 -8.83 5.48 -10.63
C VAL A 126 -8.08 4.16 -10.72
N ASP A 127 -8.68 3.19 -11.42
CA ASP A 127 -8.03 1.91 -11.69
C ASP A 127 -6.81 2.14 -12.61
N GLU A 128 -5.61 1.80 -12.12
CA GLU A 128 -4.34 1.99 -12.85
C GLU A 128 -4.32 1.32 -14.23
N ARG A 129 -5.11 0.24 -14.41
CA ARG A 129 -5.21 -0.49 -15.67
C ARG A 129 -5.95 0.29 -16.77
N LYS A 130 -6.59 1.41 -16.38
CA LYS A 130 -7.35 2.28 -17.28
C LYS A 130 -6.62 3.60 -17.59
N ILE A 131 -5.42 3.78 -17.02
CA ILE A 131 -4.52 4.88 -17.31
C ILE A 131 -3.50 4.42 -18.35
#